data_886a2ab73e2a7a134c3acffdd12a9954
#
_entry.id   886a2ab73e2a7a134c3acffdd12a9954
#
_cell.length_a   1.000
_cell.length_b   1.000
_cell.length_c   1.000
_cell.angle_alpha   90.00
_cell.angle_beta   90.00
_cell.angle_gamma   90.00
#
_symmetry.space_group_name_H-M   'P 1'
#
loop_
_entity.id
_entity.type
_entity.pdbx_description
1 polymer ?
#
loop_
_entity_poly.entity_id
_entity_poly.type
_entity_poly.pdbx_seq_one_letter_code
_entity_poly.pdbx_strand_id
1 'polypeptide(L)' 'MTKVKSFDLDNAMSVEEAVFALDYVDHDFFVFRNSDTKQVSVVYKRNIGGVGLVEP' A
#
# COMPACT_ATOMS: atom_id res chain seq x y z
N MET A 1 3.27 2.86 -20.01
CA MET A 1 3.38 3.75 -18.85
C MET A 1 2.35 3.39 -17.80
N THR A 2 2.76 3.34 -16.60
CA THR A 2 1.84 3.05 -15.51
C THR A 2 1.09 4.32 -15.13
N LYS A 3 -0.20 4.23 -15.18
CA LYS A 3 -1.03 5.34 -14.78
C LYS A 3 -1.35 5.22 -13.31
N VAL A 4 -0.96 6.20 -12.55
CA VAL A 4 -1.23 6.21 -11.12
C VAL A 4 -2.65 6.70 -10.92
N LYS A 5 -3.48 5.88 -10.31
CA LYS A 5 -4.81 6.31 -9.95
C LYS A 5 -4.71 7.23 -8.75
N SER A 6 -5.64 8.16 -8.66
CA SER A 6 -5.71 8.97 -7.48
C SER A 6 -6.09 8.08 -6.30
N PHE A 7 -5.39 8.25 -5.21
CA PHE A 7 -5.68 7.51 -4.00
C PHE A 7 -6.44 8.40 -3.05
N ASP A 8 -7.32 7.78 -2.31
CA ASP A 8 -8.02 8.50 -1.26
C ASP A 8 -7.13 8.52 -0.03
N LEU A 9 -6.15 9.43 -0.06
CA LEU A 9 -5.20 9.54 1.03
C LEU A 9 -5.81 10.18 2.28
N ASP A 10 -7.04 10.64 2.17
CA ASP A 10 -7.76 11.15 3.34
C ASP A 10 -8.29 10.02 4.20
N ASN A 11 -8.44 8.83 3.61
CA ASN A 11 -8.88 7.66 4.35
C ASN A 11 -7.67 6.83 4.76
N ALA A 12 -7.30 6.97 6.01
CA ALA A 12 -6.20 6.20 6.55
C ALA A 12 -6.62 4.74 6.71
N MET A 13 -5.67 3.83 6.53
CA MET A 13 -5.92 2.42 6.75
C MET A 13 -4.71 1.80 7.42
N SER A 14 -4.92 0.63 8.01
CA SER A 14 -3.82 -0.09 8.64
C SER A 14 -2.96 -0.79 7.59
N VAL A 15 -1.76 -1.21 8.01
CA VAL A 15 -0.88 -1.97 7.13
C VAL A 15 -1.58 -3.26 6.68
N GLU A 16 -2.30 -3.91 7.59
CA GLU A 16 -3.00 -5.13 7.24
C GLU A 16 -4.05 -4.90 6.16
N GLU A 17 -4.79 -3.83 6.28
CA GLU A 17 -5.77 -3.47 5.26
C GLU A 17 -5.11 -3.18 3.93
N ALA A 18 -3.97 -2.51 3.96
CA ALA A 18 -3.23 -2.21 2.75
C ALA A 18 -2.72 -3.48 2.07
N VAL A 19 -2.28 -4.46 2.86
CA VAL A 19 -1.83 -5.74 2.33
C VAL A 19 -2.98 -6.47 1.65
N PHE A 20 -4.15 -6.47 2.27
CA PHE A 20 -5.33 -7.06 1.64
C PHE A 20 -5.70 -6.34 0.35
N ALA A 21 -5.63 -5.01 0.36
CA ALA A 21 -5.93 -4.24 -0.85
C ALA A 21 -4.96 -4.56 -1.97
N LEU A 22 -3.69 -4.68 -1.63
CA LEU A 22 -2.66 -5.02 -2.60
C LEU A 22 -2.95 -6.36 -3.27
N ASP A 23 -3.32 -7.35 -2.46
CA ASP A 23 -3.63 -8.67 -2.97
C ASP A 23 -4.91 -8.65 -3.81
N TYR A 24 -5.90 -7.90 -3.36
CA TYR A 24 -7.18 -7.82 -4.05
C TYR A 24 -7.06 -7.21 -5.43
N VAL A 25 -6.26 -6.13 -5.56
CA VAL A 25 -6.11 -5.45 -6.84
C VAL A 25 -5.05 -6.09 -7.72
N ASP A 26 -4.31 -7.05 -7.20
CA ASP A 26 -3.28 -7.79 -7.92
C ASP A 26 -2.22 -6.86 -8.53
N HIS A 27 -1.84 -5.85 -7.77
CA HIS A 27 -0.78 -4.94 -8.16
C HIS A 27 0.51 -5.31 -7.45
N ASP A 28 1.63 -4.79 -7.96
CA ASP A 28 2.94 -5.04 -7.36
C ASP A 28 3.17 -4.17 -6.12
N PHE A 29 2.52 -3.04 -6.06
CA PHE A 29 2.64 -2.15 -4.91
C PHE A 29 1.34 -1.37 -4.71
N PHE A 30 1.18 -0.84 -3.49
CA PHE A 30 -0.02 -0.11 -3.12
C PHE A 30 0.37 1.02 -2.17
N VAL A 31 -0.01 2.24 -2.52
CA VAL A 31 0.27 3.43 -1.72
C VAL A 31 -0.94 3.75 -0.85
N PHE A 32 -0.70 4.03 0.41
CA PHE A 32 -1.80 4.30 1.34
C PHE A 32 -1.32 5.24 2.45
N ARG A 33 -2.29 5.81 3.16
CA ARG A 33 -1.98 6.57 4.37
C ARG A 33 -2.12 5.64 5.57
N ASN A 34 -1.03 5.50 6.30
CA ASN A 34 -1.00 4.61 7.46
C ASN A 34 -1.75 5.26 8.62
N SER A 35 -2.75 4.57 9.15
CA SER A 35 -3.56 5.11 10.25
C SER A 35 -2.78 5.23 11.56
N ASP A 36 -1.74 4.43 11.72
CA ASP A 36 -0.94 4.47 12.93
C ASP A 36 0.03 5.65 12.95
N THR A 37 0.65 5.94 11.80
CA THR A 37 1.67 6.98 11.72
C THR A 37 1.15 8.26 11.10
N LYS A 38 -0.02 8.23 10.48
CA LYS A 38 -0.61 9.35 9.74
C LYS A 38 0.23 9.77 8.54
N GLN A 39 1.12 8.92 8.10
CA GLN A 39 2.00 9.22 6.98
C GLN A 39 1.74 8.27 5.82
N VAL A 40 2.14 8.72 4.63
CA VAL A 40 2.00 7.90 3.43
C VAL A 40 3.02 6.78 3.45
N SER A 41 2.56 5.58 3.18
CA SER A 41 3.40 4.39 3.18
C SER A 41 3.12 3.58 1.92
N VAL A 42 4.00 2.63 1.63
CA VAL A 42 3.86 1.77 0.46
C VAL A 42 4.07 0.32 0.89
N VAL A 43 3.13 -0.54 0.50
CA VAL A 43 3.34 -1.99 0.62
C VAL A 43 3.62 -2.52 -0.78
N TYR A 44 4.46 -3.54 -0.89
CA TYR A 44 4.83 -4.10 -2.18
C TYR A 44 5.07 -5.59 -2.08
N LYS A 45 4.88 -6.28 -3.20
CA LYS A 45 5.12 -7.72 -3.26
C LYS A 45 6.59 -7.98 -3.48
N ARG A 46 7.11 -8.94 -2.73
CA ARG A 46 8.51 -9.34 -2.86
C ARG A 46 8.64 -10.52 -3.82
N ASN A 47 9.73 -10.56 -4.55
CA ASN A 47 9.95 -11.62 -5.53
C ASN A 47 10.02 -13.01 -4.90
N ILE A 48 10.53 -13.08 -3.69
CA ILE A 48 10.68 -14.36 -2.99
C ILE A 48 9.46 -14.70 -2.13
N GLY A 49 8.40 -13.94 -2.30
CA GLY A 49 7.19 -14.11 -1.50
C GLY A 49 7.14 -13.12 -0.34
N GLY A 50 5.96 -12.97 0.21
CA GLY A 50 5.75 -12.04 1.30
C GLY A 50 5.53 -10.61 0.81
N VAL A 51 5.45 -9.70 1.75
CA VAL A 51 5.14 -8.30 1.48
C VAL A 51 6.14 -7.43 2.22
N GLY A 52 6.63 -6.40 1.54
CA GLY A 52 7.49 -5.40 2.16
C GLY A 52 6.72 -4.14 2.46
N LEU A 53 7.25 -3.34 3.37
CA LEU A 53 6.66 -2.05 3.75
C LEU A 53 7.72 -0.97 3.66
N VAL A 54 7.39 0.12 2.99
CA VAL A 54 8.26 1.30 2.93
C VAL A 54 7.56 2.42 3.67
N GLU A 55 8.28 3.02 4.61
CA GLU A 55 7.78 4.16 5.38
C GLU A 55 8.73 5.34 5.21
N PRO A 56 8.22 6.57 5.38
CA PRO A 56 9.07 7.75 5.28
C PRO A 56 10.16 7.77 6.31
#